data_157509c207ee3449a3b574d4e3ea9092
#
_entry.id   157509c207ee3449a3b574d4e3ea9092
#
_cell.length_a   1.000
_cell.length_b   1.000
_cell.length_c   1.000
_cell.angle_alpha   90.00
_cell.angle_beta   90.00
_cell.angle_gamma   90.00
#
_symmetry.space_group_name_H-M   'P 1'
#
loop_
_entity.id
_entity.type
_entity.pdbx_description
1 polymer ?
#
loop_
_entity_poly.entity_id
_entity_poly.type
_entity_poly.pdbx_seq_one_letter_code
_entity_poly.pdbx_strand_id
1 'polypeptide(L)'
;ATDLPVQTPQFASMFNVIDSFDTHARIPEHFAAVDKAAKEAGKIAVISVGWDPGMFSLNRVYANAILPDGKDYTFWGKGVSQGHSDAIRRIKGVKNAKQYTIPVESALERVRSGENPELTTRDKHERECFVVLEEGADAAAVEKEIKEMPNYFSDYNTTVHFISEEELEKNHSGMAHGGFVIRSGKTGMNKEHNHIIEYSLKLDSNPEFTTSVLIAYARAAKRLYDEGQKGCKTVLDIAPAYLSEMSGEELRAHLL
;
A
#
# COMPACT_ATOMS: atom_id res chain seq x y z
N ALA A 1 -4.17 11.52 1.21
CA ALA A 1 -4.72 10.74 2.33
C ALA A 1 -5.30 11.60 3.47
N THR A 2 -4.78 12.81 3.72
CA THR A 2 -5.23 13.66 4.86
C THR A 2 -6.66 14.15 4.75
N ASP A 3 -7.21 14.29 3.57
CA ASP A 3 -8.55 14.87 3.32
C ASP A 3 -9.66 13.80 3.32
N LEU A 4 -9.33 12.54 2.98
CA LEU A 4 -10.31 11.45 2.86
C LEU A 4 -11.14 11.20 4.13
N PRO A 5 -10.60 11.29 5.37
CA PRO A 5 -11.42 11.11 6.57
C PRO A 5 -12.58 12.11 6.72
N VAL A 6 -12.46 13.27 6.10
CA VAL A 6 -13.51 14.29 6.06
C VAL A 6 -14.36 14.15 4.80
N GLN A 7 -13.73 14.01 3.64
CA GLN A 7 -14.41 14.02 2.34
C GLN A 7 -15.22 12.75 2.09
N THR A 8 -14.68 11.57 2.39
CA THR A 8 -15.38 10.31 2.08
C THR A 8 -16.74 10.20 2.79
N PRO A 9 -16.89 10.46 4.11
CA PRO A 9 -18.20 10.46 4.75
C PRO A 9 -19.18 11.50 4.15
N GLN A 10 -18.67 12.69 3.79
CA GLN A 10 -19.49 13.72 3.15
C GLN A 10 -20.03 13.25 1.79
N PHE A 11 -19.18 12.68 0.94
CA PHE A 11 -19.61 12.14 -0.35
C PHE A 11 -20.50 10.90 -0.21
N ALA A 12 -20.23 10.03 0.77
CA ALA A 12 -21.04 8.85 1.04
C ALA A 12 -22.48 9.18 1.46
N SER A 13 -22.73 10.39 1.98
CA SER A 13 -24.08 10.87 2.26
C SER A 13 -24.88 11.25 1.00
N MET A 14 -24.25 11.34 -0.16
CA MET A 14 -24.85 11.75 -1.42
C MET A 14 -24.69 10.73 -2.55
N PHE A 15 -23.56 10.04 -2.59
CA PHE A 15 -23.14 9.18 -3.69
C PHE A 15 -22.69 7.80 -3.20
N ASN A 16 -22.64 6.82 -4.10
CA ASN A 16 -21.80 5.63 -3.92
C ASN A 16 -20.36 6.06 -4.10
N VAL A 17 -19.47 5.65 -3.20
CA VAL A 17 -18.08 6.14 -3.16
C VAL A 17 -17.07 5.01 -3.11
N ILE A 18 -15.91 5.26 -3.69
CA ILE A 18 -14.71 4.44 -3.55
C ILE A 18 -13.59 5.37 -3.10
N ASP A 19 -12.79 4.95 -2.12
CA ASP A 19 -11.61 5.70 -1.72
C ASP A 19 -10.36 4.83 -1.61
N SER A 20 -9.21 5.49 -1.57
CA SER A 20 -7.89 4.88 -1.40
C SER A 20 -7.24 5.30 -0.07
N PHE A 21 -8.01 5.39 1.00
CA PHE A 21 -7.47 5.74 2.32
C PHE A 21 -6.45 4.70 2.80
N ASP A 22 -5.23 5.14 3.11
CA ASP A 22 -4.05 4.30 3.31
C ASP A 22 -3.40 4.42 4.70
N THR A 23 -3.98 5.18 5.62
CA THR A 23 -3.47 5.25 6.98
C THR A 23 -3.95 4.04 7.79
N HIS A 24 -3.21 2.93 7.68
CA HIS A 24 -3.59 1.61 8.20
C HIS A 24 -4.15 1.63 9.62
N ALA A 25 -3.49 2.33 10.55
CA ALA A 25 -3.90 2.40 11.95
C ALA A 25 -5.26 3.08 12.15
N ARG A 26 -5.73 3.89 11.19
CA ARG A 26 -6.97 4.65 11.26
C ARG A 26 -8.10 4.09 10.39
N ILE A 27 -7.86 2.98 9.68
CA ILE A 27 -8.90 2.35 8.83
C ILE A 27 -10.16 1.97 9.64
N PRO A 28 -10.09 1.41 10.85
CA PRO A 28 -11.30 1.09 11.62
C PRO A 28 -12.15 2.33 11.96
N GLU A 29 -11.50 3.43 12.33
CA GLU A 29 -12.19 4.71 12.61
C GLU A 29 -12.85 5.26 11.34
N HIS A 30 -12.11 5.29 10.24
CA HIS A 30 -12.59 5.74 8.94
C HIS A 30 -13.78 4.91 8.45
N PHE A 31 -13.67 3.57 8.57
CA PHE A 31 -14.76 2.64 8.25
C PHE A 31 -16.05 2.99 9.01
N ALA A 32 -15.96 3.19 10.32
CA ALA A 32 -17.14 3.47 11.14
C ALA A 32 -17.83 4.78 10.73
N ALA A 33 -17.07 5.83 10.43
CA ALA A 33 -17.60 7.11 9.99
C ALA A 33 -18.29 7.02 8.61
N VAL A 34 -17.64 6.34 7.65
CA VAL A 34 -18.17 6.15 6.30
C VAL A 34 -19.39 5.22 6.29
N ASP A 35 -19.36 4.14 7.08
CA ASP A 35 -20.46 3.19 7.18
C ASP A 35 -21.74 3.85 7.69
N LYS A 36 -21.62 4.67 8.73
CA LYS A 36 -22.74 5.45 9.25
C LYS A 36 -23.34 6.34 8.16
N ALA A 37 -22.53 7.16 7.50
CA ALA A 37 -22.99 8.09 6.48
C ALA A 37 -23.64 7.37 5.28
N ALA A 38 -23.02 6.29 4.80
CA ALA A 38 -23.53 5.50 3.68
C ALA A 38 -24.85 4.79 4.02
N LYS A 39 -24.99 4.21 5.21
CA LYS A 39 -26.22 3.55 5.67
C LYS A 39 -27.38 4.53 5.80
N GLU A 40 -27.16 5.67 6.43
CA GLU A 40 -28.17 6.73 6.60
C GLU A 40 -28.68 7.25 5.25
N ALA A 41 -27.79 7.35 4.26
CA ALA A 41 -28.12 7.81 2.91
C ALA A 41 -28.60 6.69 1.97
N GLY A 42 -28.61 5.44 2.38
CA GLY A 42 -28.95 4.30 1.53
C GLY A 42 -27.96 4.08 0.39
N LYS A 43 -26.67 4.44 0.58
CA LYS A 43 -25.58 4.32 -0.37
C LYS A 43 -24.65 3.18 -0.02
N ILE A 44 -23.74 2.85 -0.95
CA ILE A 44 -22.63 1.93 -0.72
C ILE A 44 -21.31 2.71 -0.80
N ALA A 45 -20.39 2.36 0.08
CA ALA A 45 -19.01 2.85 0.06
C ALA A 45 -18.04 1.69 0.05
N VAL A 46 -16.92 1.79 -0.67
CA VAL A 46 -15.81 0.83 -0.55
C VAL A 46 -14.55 1.65 -0.25
N ILE A 47 -13.96 1.40 0.90
CA ILE A 47 -12.82 2.20 1.37
C ILE A 47 -11.51 1.42 1.33
N SER A 48 -10.41 2.17 1.40
CA SER A 48 -9.04 1.63 1.48
C SER A 48 -8.72 0.69 0.31
N VAL A 49 -9.14 1.11 -0.89
CA VAL A 49 -8.94 0.39 -2.13
C VAL A 49 -7.64 0.82 -2.78
N GLY A 50 -6.79 -0.15 -3.04
CA GLY A 50 -5.51 0.03 -3.71
C GLY A 50 -4.75 -1.29 -3.78
N TRP A 51 -3.45 -1.20 -3.91
CA TRP A 51 -2.65 -2.42 -3.84
C TRP A 51 -2.15 -2.72 -2.41
N ASP A 52 -1.88 -1.69 -1.57
CA ASP A 52 -1.64 -1.86 -0.13
C ASP A 52 -1.98 -0.57 0.66
N PRO A 53 -3.12 -0.54 1.34
CA PRO A 53 -4.11 -1.61 1.53
C PRO A 53 -4.88 -1.95 0.25
N GLY A 54 -5.41 -3.17 0.20
CA GLY A 54 -6.19 -3.68 -0.93
C GLY A 54 -5.73 -5.05 -1.40
N MET A 55 -5.07 -5.14 -2.55
CA MET A 55 -4.63 -6.43 -3.12
C MET A 55 -3.70 -7.20 -2.19
N PHE A 56 -2.73 -6.54 -1.58
CA PHE A 56 -1.85 -7.16 -0.58
C PHE A 56 -2.61 -7.61 0.67
N SER A 57 -3.66 -6.87 1.07
CA SER A 57 -4.52 -7.26 2.18
C SER A 57 -5.26 -8.57 1.90
N LEU A 58 -5.81 -8.74 0.69
CA LEU A 58 -6.43 -9.99 0.25
C LEU A 58 -5.44 -11.15 0.27
N ASN A 59 -4.24 -10.92 -0.25
CA ASN A 59 -3.20 -11.96 -0.29
C ASN A 59 -2.75 -12.39 1.11
N ARG A 60 -2.65 -11.45 2.07
CA ARG A 60 -2.40 -11.79 3.48
C ARG A 60 -3.50 -12.67 4.05
N VAL A 61 -4.78 -12.34 3.79
CA VAL A 61 -5.92 -13.12 4.30
C VAL A 61 -5.92 -14.52 3.70
N TYR A 62 -5.77 -14.66 2.37
CA TYR A 62 -5.71 -15.97 1.71
C TYR A 62 -4.54 -16.81 2.23
N ALA A 63 -3.35 -16.24 2.28
CA ALA A 63 -2.15 -16.93 2.72
C ALA A 63 -2.27 -17.38 4.19
N ASN A 64 -2.80 -16.53 5.05
CA ASN A 64 -3.04 -16.83 6.47
C ASN A 64 -4.08 -17.94 6.66
N ALA A 65 -5.18 -17.89 5.90
CA ALA A 65 -6.22 -18.93 5.97
C ALA A 65 -5.73 -20.31 5.49
N ILE A 66 -4.86 -20.33 4.47
CA ILE A 66 -4.34 -21.58 3.87
C ILE A 66 -3.20 -22.16 4.72
N LEU A 67 -2.31 -21.32 5.25
CA LEU A 67 -1.19 -21.70 6.11
C LEU A 67 -1.30 -21.02 7.48
N PRO A 68 -2.21 -21.46 8.37
CA PRO A 68 -2.43 -20.81 9.67
C PRO A 68 -1.18 -20.85 10.56
N ASP A 69 -0.38 -21.91 10.47
CA ASP A 69 0.88 -22.04 11.18
C ASP A 69 2.03 -21.43 10.35
N GLY A 70 2.20 -20.13 10.46
CA GLY A 70 3.19 -19.40 9.68
C GLY A 70 3.30 -17.92 10.05
N LYS A 71 4.15 -17.21 9.32
CA LYS A 71 4.48 -15.81 9.52
C LYS A 71 4.30 -15.00 8.25
N ASP A 72 3.72 -13.82 8.37
CA ASP A 72 3.54 -12.89 7.25
C ASP A 72 4.67 -11.87 7.22
N TYR A 73 5.17 -11.61 6.02
CA TYR A 73 6.14 -10.59 5.74
C TYR A 73 5.64 -9.70 4.61
N THR A 74 5.77 -8.39 4.78
CA THR A 74 5.54 -7.42 3.71
C THR A 74 6.81 -6.63 3.47
N PHE A 75 7.22 -6.58 2.21
CA PHE A 75 8.30 -5.75 1.72
C PHE A 75 7.77 -4.81 0.66
N TRP A 76 7.97 -3.51 0.84
CA TRP A 76 7.62 -2.49 -0.14
C TRP A 76 8.84 -2.04 -0.92
N GLY A 77 8.68 -1.84 -2.22
CA GLY A 77 9.73 -1.33 -3.10
C GLY A 77 10.23 -2.36 -4.13
N LYS A 78 11.28 -2.03 -4.90
CA LYS A 78 11.86 -0.68 -4.95
C LYS A 78 10.83 0.31 -5.50
N GLY A 79 10.60 1.43 -4.81
CA GLY A 79 9.60 2.37 -5.30
C GLY A 79 9.55 3.72 -4.58
N VAL A 80 9.00 4.71 -5.30
CA VAL A 80 8.85 6.08 -4.81
C VAL A 80 7.70 6.16 -3.82
N SER A 81 7.98 6.55 -2.59
CA SER A 81 6.95 6.88 -1.60
C SER A 81 6.56 8.34 -1.69
N GLN A 82 5.31 8.60 -2.08
CA GLN A 82 4.77 9.94 -2.22
C GLN A 82 4.70 10.67 -0.87
N GLY A 83 4.19 10.00 0.17
CA GLY A 83 4.06 10.60 1.50
C GLY A 83 5.40 10.97 2.13
N HIS A 84 6.41 10.10 2.00
CA HIS A 84 7.76 10.37 2.50
C HIS A 84 8.45 11.47 1.70
N SER A 85 8.30 11.47 0.37
CA SER A 85 8.81 12.55 -0.48
C SER A 85 8.19 13.90 -0.12
N ASP A 86 6.89 13.92 0.18
CA ASP A 86 6.18 15.12 0.59
C ASP A 86 6.65 15.62 1.97
N ALA A 87 6.90 14.72 2.91
CA ALA A 87 7.46 15.09 4.21
C ALA A 87 8.82 15.77 4.09
N ILE A 88 9.70 15.27 3.22
CA ILE A 88 11.01 15.90 2.95
C ILE A 88 10.84 17.29 2.32
N ARG A 89 9.94 17.44 1.36
CA ARG A 89 9.69 18.73 0.70
C ARG A 89 9.19 19.86 1.63
N ARG A 90 8.69 19.49 2.81
CA ARG A 90 8.24 20.45 3.84
C ARG A 90 9.36 20.95 4.75
N ILE A 91 10.55 20.34 4.67
CA ILE A 91 11.72 20.78 5.44
C ILE A 91 12.22 22.11 4.86
N LYS A 92 12.51 23.06 5.75
CA LYS A 92 13.06 24.36 5.35
C LYS A 92 14.40 24.19 4.62
N GLY A 93 14.54 24.83 3.46
CA GLY A 93 15.73 24.73 2.62
C GLY A 93 15.69 23.58 1.60
N VAL A 94 14.61 22.80 1.55
CA VAL A 94 14.39 21.80 0.51
C VAL A 94 13.50 22.38 -0.58
N LYS A 95 14.00 22.41 -1.81
CA LYS A 95 13.27 22.84 -3.01
C LYS A 95 12.42 21.70 -3.57
N ASN A 96 12.99 20.49 -3.66
CA ASN A 96 12.28 19.30 -4.15
C ASN A 96 12.94 18.02 -3.60
N ALA A 97 12.20 16.92 -3.59
CA ALA A 97 12.74 15.63 -3.15
C ALA A 97 11.95 14.44 -3.68
N LYS A 98 12.65 13.31 -3.83
CA LYS A 98 12.10 11.98 -4.05
C LYS A 98 12.70 11.01 -3.05
N GLN A 99 11.85 10.16 -2.47
CA GLN A 99 12.28 9.11 -1.55
C GLN A 99 11.91 7.74 -2.10
N TYR A 100 12.85 6.83 -2.05
CA TYR A 100 12.67 5.43 -2.44
C TYR A 100 12.70 4.53 -1.21
N THR A 101 11.71 3.64 -1.14
CA THR A 101 11.72 2.50 -0.22
C THR A 101 12.37 1.33 -0.93
N ILE A 102 13.35 0.71 -0.30
CA ILE A 102 14.15 -0.38 -0.88
C ILE A 102 14.10 -1.57 0.06
N PRO A 103 13.61 -2.73 -0.39
CA PRO A 103 13.69 -3.96 0.39
C PRO A 103 15.14 -4.38 0.61
N VAL A 104 15.46 -4.85 1.80
CA VAL A 104 16.76 -5.46 2.11
C VAL A 104 16.77 -6.88 1.53
N GLU A 105 17.59 -7.11 0.49
CA GLU A 105 17.61 -8.37 -0.26
C GLU A 105 17.95 -9.58 0.62
N SER A 106 18.91 -9.44 1.52
CA SER A 106 19.27 -10.52 2.44
C SER A 106 18.11 -10.92 3.38
N ALA A 107 17.26 -9.98 3.77
CA ALA A 107 16.07 -10.28 4.55
C ALA A 107 15.00 -11.01 3.71
N LEU A 108 14.82 -10.60 2.45
CA LEU A 108 13.95 -11.29 1.50
C LEU A 108 14.39 -12.75 1.28
N GLU A 109 15.67 -12.98 1.04
CA GLU A 109 16.22 -14.33 0.84
C GLU A 109 16.02 -15.24 2.05
N ARG A 110 16.24 -14.72 3.27
CA ARG A 110 16.00 -15.46 4.51
C ARG A 110 14.52 -15.83 4.68
N VAL A 111 13.61 -14.95 4.32
CA VAL A 111 12.17 -15.26 4.35
C VAL A 111 11.82 -16.31 3.30
N ARG A 112 12.31 -16.17 2.07
CA ARG A 112 12.08 -17.11 0.97
C ARG A 112 12.67 -18.50 1.22
N SER A 113 13.74 -18.59 2.00
CA SER A 113 14.32 -19.88 2.41
C SER A 113 13.48 -20.64 3.45
N GLY A 114 12.46 -20.02 4.03
CA GLY A 114 11.65 -20.61 5.08
C GLY A 114 12.24 -20.49 6.49
N GLU A 115 13.27 -19.66 6.67
CA GLU A 115 13.95 -19.45 7.95
C GLU A 115 13.02 -18.81 9.01
N ASN A 116 12.00 -18.09 8.59
CA ASN A 116 11.04 -17.37 9.46
C ASN A 116 11.69 -16.38 10.44
N PRO A 117 12.58 -15.48 9.98
CA PRO A 117 13.32 -14.59 10.85
C PRO A 117 12.39 -13.59 11.58
N GLU A 118 12.80 -13.17 12.79
CA GLU A 118 12.28 -11.94 13.36
C GLU A 118 12.97 -10.75 12.68
N LEU A 119 12.18 -9.86 12.11
CA LEU A 119 12.67 -8.70 11.36
C LEU A 119 12.05 -7.43 11.91
N THR A 120 12.89 -6.48 12.28
CA THR A 120 12.47 -5.11 12.58
C THR A 120 12.17 -4.34 11.30
N THR A 121 11.64 -3.14 11.43
CA THR A 121 11.44 -2.23 10.29
C THR A 121 12.74 -1.96 9.54
N ARG A 122 13.83 -1.75 10.30
CA ARG A 122 15.19 -1.49 9.78
C ARG A 122 15.80 -2.69 9.05
N ASP A 123 15.47 -3.91 9.49
CA ASP A 123 15.95 -5.13 8.84
C ASP A 123 15.26 -5.36 7.48
N LYS A 124 14.05 -4.84 7.30
CA LYS A 124 13.25 -5.07 6.09
C LYS A 124 13.47 -4.05 4.99
N HIS A 125 13.70 -2.79 5.35
CA HIS A 125 13.73 -1.70 4.39
C HIS A 125 14.81 -0.68 4.67
N GLU A 126 15.40 -0.18 3.60
CA GLU A 126 16.24 1.01 3.57
C GLU A 126 15.47 2.17 2.93
N ARG A 127 15.92 3.39 3.22
CA ARG A 127 15.42 4.63 2.64
C ARG A 127 16.52 5.32 1.86
N GLU A 128 16.25 5.67 0.62
CA GLU A 128 17.14 6.44 -0.22
C GLU A 128 16.43 7.71 -0.68
N CYS A 129 17.02 8.87 -0.35
CA CYS A 129 16.42 10.17 -0.57
C CYS A 129 17.29 10.97 -1.55
N PHE A 130 16.67 11.49 -2.60
CA PHE A 130 17.27 12.41 -3.56
C PHE A 130 16.66 13.78 -3.34
N VAL A 131 17.49 14.75 -2.94
CA VAL A 131 17.05 16.03 -2.41
C VAL A 131 17.69 17.18 -3.19
N VAL A 132 16.88 18.11 -3.65
CA VAL A 132 17.30 19.37 -4.24
C VAL A 132 17.18 20.45 -3.18
N LEU A 133 18.28 21.13 -2.88
CA LEU A 133 18.30 22.21 -1.90
C LEU A 133 17.94 23.55 -2.52
N GLU A 134 17.38 24.43 -1.69
CA GLU A 134 17.32 25.85 -2.00
C GLU A 134 18.73 26.49 -1.94
N GLU A 135 18.93 27.60 -2.63
CA GLU A 135 20.21 28.31 -2.62
C GLU A 135 20.56 28.78 -1.20
N GLY A 136 21.77 28.44 -0.75
CA GLY A 136 22.25 28.79 0.59
C GLY A 136 21.74 27.91 1.74
N ALA A 137 20.99 26.84 1.46
CA ALA A 137 20.54 25.90 2.48
C ALA A 137 21.70 25.09 3.08
N ASP A 138 21.61 24.78 4.37
CA ASP A 138 22.58 23.94 5.07
C ASP A 138 22.26 22.46 4.83
N ALA A 139 23.04 21.82 3.95
CA ALA A 139 22.87 20.40 3.60
C ALA A 139 22.98 19.48 4.82
N ALA A 140 23.90 19.75 5.75
CA ALA A 140 24.09 18.90 6.92
C ALA A 140 22.90 19.00 7.90
N ALA A 141 22.33 20.18 8.06
CA ALA A 141 21.13 20.39 8.85
C ALA A 141 19.92 19.67 8.25
N VAL A 142 19.72 19.79 6.93
CA VAL A 142 18.64 19.10 6.19
C VAL A 142 18.79 17.58 6.29
N GLU A 143 19.98 17.03 6.06
CA GLU A 143 20.23 15.59 6.17
C GLU A 143 19.91 15.06 7.57
N LYS A 144 20.34 15.79 8.60
CA LYS A 144 20.05 15.43 10.00
C LYS A 144 18.56 15.43 10.26
N GLU A 145 17.84 16.48 9.85
CA GLU A 145 16.38 16.59 10.03
C GLU A 145 15.63 15.46 9.33
N ILE A 146 16.05 15.07 8.13
CA ILE A 146 15.47 13.92 7.42
C ILE A 146 15.69 12.64 8.25
N LYS A 147 16.93 12.32 8.61
CA LYS A 147 17.27 11.06 9.29
C LYS A 147 16.62 10.92 10.68
N GLU A 148 16.39 12.02 11.38
CA GLU A 148 15.78 12.05 12.71
C GLU A 148 14.25 12.20 12.68
N MET A 149 13.63 12.36 11.53
CA MET A 149 12.18 12.62 11.40
C MET A 149 11.37 11.42 11.90
N PRO A 150 10.57 11.61 12.98
CA PRO A 150 9.76 10.54 13.57
C PRO A 150 8.69 10.03 12.61
N ASN A 151 8.37 8.74 12.68
CA ASN A 151 7.37 8.03 11.87
C ASN A 151 7.70 7.91 10.38
N TYR A 152 8.75 8.56 9.88
CA TYR A 152 9.15 8.54 8.47
C TYR A 152 10.52 7.90 8.25
N PHE A 153 11.54 8.34 8.99
CA PHE A 153 12.94 7.98 8.72
C PHE A 153 13.72 7.48 9.94
N SER A 154 13.37 7.89 11.15
CA SER A 154 14.14 7.58 12.37
C SER A 154 14.31 6.07 12.64
N ASP A 155 13.37 5.25 12.19
CA ASP A 155 13.40 3.80 12.36
C ASP A 155 14.07 3.05 11.20
N TYR A 156 14.69 3.76 10.26
CA TYR A 156 15.29 3.19 9.05
C TYR A 156 16.76 3.54 8.90
N ASN A 157 17.49 2.74 8.12
CA ASN A 157 18.75 3.15 7.54
C ASN A 157 18.45 4.06 6.34
N THR A 158 18.80 5.34 6.47
CA THR A 158 18.47 6.36 5.49
C THR A 158 19.73 6.96 4.88
N THR A 159 19.82 6.92 3.56
CA THR A 159 20.85 7.60 2.76
C THR A 159 20.24 8.82 2.08
N VAL A 160 20.94 9.94 2.15
CA VAL A 160 20.51 11.20 1.52
C VAL A 160 21.54 11.63 0.48
N HIS A 161 21.08 11.88 -0.74
CA HIS A 161 21.85 12.39 -1.86
C HIS A 161 21.36 13.79 -2.20
N PHE A 162 22.27 14.76 -2.20
CA PHE A 162 21.96 16.10 -2.69
C PHE A 162 22.31 16.18 -4.17
N ILE A 163 21.31 16.52 -4.99
CA ILE A 163 21.41 16.52 -6.44
C ILE A 163 20.83 17.80 -7.03
N SER A 164 21.08 18.05 -8.32
CA SER A 164 20.46 19.15 -9.05
C SER A 164 19.00 18.86 -9.39
N GLU A 165 18.23 19.92 -9.68
CA GLU A 165 16.85 19.79 -10.16
C GLU A 165 16.79 19.08 -11.51
N GLU A 166 17.74 19.37 -12.42
CA GLU A 166 17.86 18.70 -13.71
C GLU A 166 18.08 17.19 -13.56
N GLU A 167 18.94 16.78 -12.60
CA GLU A 167 19.17 15.37 -12.30
C GLU A 167 17.92 14.71 -11.71
N LEU A 168 17.22 15.39 -10.79
CA LEU A 168 15.98 14.89 -10.22
C LEU A 168 14.91 14.66 -11.29
N GLU A 169 14.73 15.61 -12.21
CA GLU A 169 13.77 15.49 -13.32
C GLU A 169 14.15 14.38 -14.29
N LYS A 170 15.42 14.30 -14.66
CA LYS A 170 15.90 13.33 -15.64
C LYS A 170 15.86 11.88 -15.13
N ASN A 171 16.28 11.67 -13.88
CA ASN A 171 16.52 10.31 -13.35
C ASN A 171 15.46 9.85 -12.36
N HIS A 172 14.66 10.75 -11.78
CA HIS A 172 13.74 10.46 -10.68
C HIS A 172 12.30 10.95 -10.93
N SER A 173 11.92 11.26 -12.18
CA SER A 173 10.55 11.70 -12.52
C SER A 173 9.52 10.57 -12.44
N GLY A 174 9.94 9.32 -12.60
CA GLY A 174 9.07 8.15 -12.58
C GLY A 174 8.39 7.92 -11.23
N MET A 175 7.31 7.14 -11.26
CA MET A 175 6.52 6.76 -10.08
C MET A 175 6.42 5.24 -9.95
N ALA A 176 7.47 4.52 -10.35
CA ALA A 176 7.53 3.07 -10.20
C ALA A 176 7.46 2.67 -8.71
N HIS A 177 6.79 1.57 -8.45
CA HIS A 177 6.68 0.99 -7.12
C HIS A 177 6.45 -0.53 -7.22
N GLY A 178 6.16 -1.15 -6.09
CA GLY A 178 5.81 -2.56 -5.98
C GLY A 178 6.17 -3.12 -4.62
N GLY A 179 6.28 -4.43 -4.55
CA GLY A 179 6.64 -5.10 -3.33
C GLY A 179 6.23 -6.56 -3.31
N PHE A 180 6.31 -7.14 -2.12
CA PHE A 180 6.05 -8.55 -1.88
C PHE A 180 5.23 -8.74 -0.62
N VAL A 181 4.26 -9.65 -0.68
CA VAL A 181 3.64 -10.27 0.48
C VAL A 181 4.05 -11.72 0.48
N ILE A 182 4.72 -12.15 1.54
CA ILE A 182 5.24 -13.51 1.67
C ILE A 182 4.68 -14.12 2.95
N ARG A 183 4.07 -15.29 2.81
CA ARG A 183 3.70 -16.16 3.92
C ARG A 183 4.67 -17.34 3.94
N SER A 184 5.41 -17.48 5.01
CA SER A 184 6.23 -18.64 5.29
C SER A 184 5.56 -19.47 6.39
N GLY A 185 5.20 -20.69 6.08
CA GLY A 185 4.43 -21.53 7.01
C GLY A 185 4.78 -23.00 6.90
N LYS A 186 4.22 -23.79 7.81
CA LYS A 186 4.50 -25.22 7.94
C LYS A 186 3.23 -26.03 7.96
N THR A 187 3.33 -27.26 7.45
CA THR A 187 2.29 -28.31 7.59
C THR A 187 2.90 -29.62 8.05
N GLY A 188 2.05 -30.60 8.33
CA GLY A 188 2.42 -31.89 8.89
C GLY A 188 2.25 -31.93 10.41
N MET A 189 2.07 -33.12 10.97
CA MET A 189 1.86 -33.28 12.42
C MET A 189 3.04 -32.78 13.26
N ASN A 190 4.26 -32.91 12.71
CA ASN A 190 5.51 -32.46 13.34
C ASN A 190 6.07 -31.19 12.69
N LYS A 191 5.26 -30.48 11.88
CA LYS A 191 5.68 -29.25 11.15
C LYS A 191 6.89 -29.47 10.23
N GLU A 192 6.94 -30.64 9.61
CA GLU A 192 8.07 -31.12 8.81
C GLU A 192 8.12 -30.53 7.40
N HIS A 193 6.98 -30.02 6.88
CA HIS A 193 6.91 -29.47 5.54
C HIS A 193 6.88 -27.93 5.57
N ASN A 194 7.84 -27.29 4.92
CA ASN A 194 7.91 -25.86 4.76
C ASN A 194 7.20 -25.43 3.46
N HIS A 195 6.46 -24.33 3.54
CA HIS A 195 5.76 -23.75 2.39
C HIS A 195 5.96 -22.24 2.35
N ILE A 196 6.11 -21.73 1.14
CA ILE A 196 6.15 -20.30 0.87
C ILE A 196 5.02 -19.95 -0.09
N ILE A 197 4.20 -18.97 0.28
CA ILE A 197 3.27 -18.32 -0.64
C ILE A 197 3.80 -16.91 -0.84
N GLU A 198 4.11 -16.55 -2.06
CA GLU A 198 4.59 -15.21 -2.40
C GLU A 198 3.68 -14.59 -3.45
N TYR A 199 3.28 -13.36 -3.20
CA TYR A 199 2.63 -12.49 -4.15
C TYR A 199 3.46 -11.24 -4.35
N SER A 200 3.75 -10.88 -5.59
CA SER A 200 4.56 -9.72 -5.91
C SER A 200 3.87 -8.78 -6.89
N LEU A 201 4.17 -7.49 -6.75
CA LEU A 201 3.77 -6.46 -7.69
C LEU A 201 5.01 -5.70 -8.18
N LYS A 202 5.06 -5.45 -9.48
CA LYS A 202 6.01 -4.56 -10.13
C LYS A 202 5.22 -3.57 -10.98
N LEU A 203 5.22 -2.32 -10.56
CA LEU A 203 4.39 -1.26 -11.09
C LEU A 203 5.27 -0.19 -11.74
N ASP A 204 5.10 0.08 -13.02
CA ASP A 204 5.78 1.18 -13.70
C ASP A 204 5.21 2.54 -13.28
N SER A 205 3.91 2.59 -12.98
CA SER A 205 3.22 3.76 -12.48
C SER A 205 2.28 3.38 -11.33
N ASN A 206 2.66 3.73 -10.12
CA ASN A 206 1.83 3.50 -8.93
C ASN A 206 0.44 4.17 -9.03
N PRO A 207 0.31 5.45 -9.40
CA PRO A 207 -1.01 6.09 -9.46
C PRO A 207 -1.92 5.48 -10.54
N GLU A 208 -1.40 5.12 -11.71
CA GLU A 208 -2.20 4.51 -12.77
C GLU A 208 -2.69 3.10 -12.38
N PHE A 209 -1.80 2.30 -11.79
CA PHE A 209 -2.19 0.98 -11.30
C PHE A 209 -3.25 1.07 -10.19
N THR A 210 -3.06 1.96 -9.22
CA THR A 210 -4.04 2.20 -8.14
C THR A 210 -5.39 2.64 -8.72
N THR A 211 -5.38 3.49 -9.74
CA THR A 211 -6.61 3.91 -10.45
C THR A 211 -7.31 2.71 -11.08
N SER A 212 -6.58 1.79 -11.70
CA SER A 212 -7.17 0.56 -12.27
C SER A 212 -7.84 -0.30 -11.20
N VAL A 213 -7.22 -0.42 -10.02
CA VAL A 213 -7.83 -1.11 -8.87
C VAL A 213 -9.12 -0.41 -8.42
N LEU A 214 -9.09 0.92 -8.28
CA LEU A 214 -10.27 1.72 -7.91
C LEU A 214 -11.42 1.53 -8.90
N ILE A 215 -11.15 1.50 -10.21
CA ILE A 215 -12.18 1.28 -11.24
C ILE A 215 -12.79 -0.12 -11.12
N ALA A 216 -12.00 -1.15 -10.87
CA ALA A 216 -12.51 -2.50 -10.67
C ALA A 216 -13.45 -2.57 -9.45
N TYR A 217 -13.08 -1.93 -8.34
CA TYR A 217 -13.93 -1.87 -7.15
C TYR A 217 -15.13 -0.94 -7.31
N ALA A 218 -15.06 0.09 -8.15
CA ALA A 218 -16.23 0.90 -8.51
C ALA A 218 -17.29 0.06 -9.27
N ARG A 219 -16.85 -0.83 -10.17
CA ARG A 219 -17.72 -1.81 -10.83
C ARG A 219 -18.39 -2.73 -9.82
N ALA A 220 -17.62 -3.26 -8.88
CA ALA A 220 -18.14 -4.11 -7.81
C ALA A 220 -19.16 -3.36 -6.93
N ALA A 221 -18.86 -2.14 -6.51
CA ALA A 221 -19.76 -1.33 -5.71
C ALA A 221 -21.09 -1.06 -6.43
N LYS A 222 -21.04 -0.77 -7.75
CA LYS A 222 -22.27 -0.58 -8.55
C LYS A 222 -23.14 -1.84 -8.56
N ARG A 223 -22.54 -3.02 -8.79
CA ARG A 223 -23.25 -4.31 -8.80
C ARG A 223 -23.90 -4.61 -7.44
N LEU A 224 -23.14 -4.45 -6.36
CA LEU A 224 -23.61 -4.65 -5.00
C LEU A 224 -24.74 -3.68 -4.63
N TYR A 225 -24.64 -2.42 -5.08
CA TYR A 225 -25.70 -1.43 -4.90
C TYR A 225 -26.98 -1.81 -5.63
N ASP A 226 -26.88 -2.31 -6.88
CA ASP A 226 -28.04 -2.77 -7.66
C ASP A 226 -28.71 -4.00 -7.02
N GLU A 227 -27.97 -4.81 -6.28
CA GLU A 227 -28.47 -5.92 -5.45
C GLU A 227 -29.08 -5.45 -4.11
N GLY A 228 -29.14 -4.15 -3.86
CA GLY A 228 -29.71 -3.55 -2.67
C GLY A 228 -28.78 -3.46 -1.46
N GLN A 229 -27.47 -3.77 -1.64
CA GLN A 229 -26.51 -3.64 -0.56
C GLN A 229 -26.18 -2.18 -0.25
N LYS A 230 -25.94 -1.89 1.02
CA LYS A 230 -25.70 -0.54 1.55
C LYS A 230 -24.63 -0.56 2.62
N GLY A 231 -24.13 0.62 2.99
CA GLY A 231 -23.12 0.79 4.01
C GLY A 231 -21.71 0.69 3.46
N CYS A 232 -20.73 0.67 4.37
CA CYS A 232 -19.33 0.60 4.02
C CYS A 232 -18.84 -0.84 3.88
N LYS A 233 -17.93 -1.04 2.95
CA LYS A 233 -17.22 -2.29 2.70
C LYS A 233 -15.73 -2.01 2.51
N THR A 234 -14.94 -3.06 2.61
CA THR A 234 -13.53 -3.10 2.24
C THR A 234 -13.33 -4.12 1.13
N VAL A 235 -12.11 -4.24 0.64
CA VAL A 235 -11.74 -5.29 -0.33
C VAL A 235 -12.02 -6.70 0.21
N LEU A 236 -12.05 -6.89 1.53
CA LEU A 236 -12.27 -8.18 2.18
C LEU A 236 -13.74 -8.65 2.12
N ASP A 237 -14.66 -7.75 1.87
CA ASP A 237 -16.10 -8.00 1.86
C ASP A 237 -16.65 -8.30 0.45
N ILE A 238 -15.80 -8.27 -0.58
CA ILE A 238 -16.20 -8.30 -1.98
C ILE A 238 -15.65 -9.54 -2.66
N ALA A 239 -16.52 -10.41 -3.16
CA ALA A 239 -16.10 -11.58 -3.92
C ALA A 239 -15.43 -11.16 -5.26
N PRO A 240 -14.33 -11.84 -5.67
CA PRO A 240 -13.56 -11.47 -6.88
C PRO A 240 -14.40 -11.36 -8.15
N ALA A 241 -15.46 -12.16 -8.29
CA ALA A 241 -16.33 -12.14 -9.46
C ALA A 241 -17.02 -10.77 -9.69
N TYR A 242 -17.25 -9.98 -8.63
CA TYR A 242 -17.81 -8.63 -8.78
C TYR A 242 -16.85 -7.64 -9.46
N LEU A 243 -15.54 -7.90 -9.39
CA LEU A 243 -14.51 -7.04 -9.96
C LEU A 243 -14.36 -7.21 -11.47
N SER A 244 -14.65 -8.42 -11.99
CA SER A 244 -14.41 -8.78 -13.38
C SER A 244 -15.44 -8.18 -14.34
N GLU A 245 -15.03 -7.92 -15.58
CA GLU A 245 -15.96 -7.61 -16.68
C GLU A 245 -16.62 -8.87 -17.25
N MET A 246 -16.01 -10.02 -17.03
CA MET A 246 -16.52 -11.32 -17.46
C MET A 246 -17.77 -11.74 -16.69
N SER A 247 -18.66 -12.44 -17.33
CA SER A 247 -19.79 -13.14 -16.68
C SER A 247 -19.29 -14.28 -15.78
N GLY A 248 -20.15 -14.74 -14.88
CA GLY A 248 -19.81 -15.89 -14.03
C GLY A 248 -19.56 -17.18 -14.84
N GLU A 249 -20.17 -17.33 -16.01
CA GLU A 249 -19.93 -18.45 -16.92
C GLU A 249 -18.54 -18.37 -17.54
N GLU A 250 -18.16 -17.21 -18.06
CA GLU A 250 -16.83 -16.96 -18.65
C GLU A 250 -15.72 -17.12 -17.60
N LEU A 251 -15.93 -16.62 -16.38
CA LEU A 251 -14.97 -16.80 -15.28
C LEU A 251 -14.71 -18.29 -15.00
N ARG A 252 -15.78 -19.10 -14.92
CA ARG A 252 -15.65 -20.55 -14.72
C ARG A 252 -14.98 -21.25 -15.89
N ALA A 253 -15.25 -20.83 -17.11
CA ALA A 253 -14.69 -21.43 -18.31
C ALA A 253 -13.21 -21.10 -18.54
N HIS A 254 -12.75 -19.92 -18.14
CA HIS A 254 -11.42 -19.43 -18.49
C HIS A 254 -10.45 -19.31 -17.31
N LEU A 255 -10.94 -19.21 -16.06
CA LEU A 255 -10.10 -18.96 -14.90
C LEU A 255 -10.20 -20.05 -13.79
N LEU A 256 -11.05 -21.04 -13.93
CA LEU A 256 -11.09 -22.26 -13.12
C LEU A 256 -10.70 -23.48 -13.93
#